data_e54a59a2747e978c58286ff50068aa30
#
_entry.id   e54a59a2747e978c58286ff50068aa30
#
_cell.length_a   1.000
_cell.length_b   1.000
_cell.length_c   1.000
_cell.angle_alpha   90.00
_cell.angle_beta   90.00
_cell.angle_gamma   90.00
#
_symmetry.space_group_name_H-M   'P 1'
#
loop_
_entity.id
_entity.type
_entity.pdbx_description
1 polymer ?
#
loop_
_entity_poly.entity_id
_entity_poly.type
_entity_poly.pdbx_seq_one_letter_code
_entity_poly.pdbx_strand_id
1 'polypeptide(L)'
;MFKIYRYTDSHQSLWDNFVPQANNGTLFHLRSFLSYHPYDRFLDHSLLVNKKDKLFSVFPAAEQEIDGNRYLVSHPGSSVGSFVVKENLSIADSIDLVKGLISYSKRLEFDGIRITLPPNLYQRRLSNYMDFSFLKNNFNYLKREVTSILYLEKSLELTIQKFRPSHVRSIKKAREKGVEVRKSKDFHSFFNILERN
;
A
#
# COMPACT_ATOMS: atom_id res chain seq x y z
N MET A 1 -16.45 13.45 15.03
CA MET A 1 -15.72 14.22 14.00
C MET A 1 -14.28 13.74 14.00
N PHE A 2 -13.66 13.56 12.81
CA PHE A 2 -12.24 13.26 12.67
C PHE A 2 -11.41 14.53 12.70
N LYS A 3 -10.22 14.48 13.35
CA LYS A 3 -9.18 15.50 13.25
C LYS A 3 -8.07 14.94 12.36
N ILE A 4 -7.75 15.64 11.26
CA ILE A 4 -6.72 15.25 10.30
C ILE A 4 -5.60 16.26 10.38
N TYR A 5 -4.37 15.79 10.52
CA TYR A 5 -3.17 16.63 10.59
C TYR A 5 -1.97 15.95 9.91
N ARG A 6 -1.02 16.76 9.49
CA ARG A 6 0.17 16.31 8.77
C ARG A 6 1.11 15.55 9.72
N TYR A 7 1.72 14.51 9.21
CA TYR A 7 2.80 13.79 9.87
C TYR A 7 4.02 14.70 10.10
N THR A 8 4.69 14.48 11.21
CA THR A 8 6.05 14.97 11.50
C THR A 8 6.85 13.83 12.10
N ASP A 9 8.18 13.92 12.12
CA ASP A 9 9.06 12.84 12.60
C ASP A 9 8.80 12.45 14.05
N SER A 10 8.28 13.37 14.86
CA SER A 10 7.84 13.07 16.23
C SER A 10 6.71 12.04 16.32
N HIS A 11 5.99 11.80 15.22
CA HIS A 11 4.92 10.82 15.14
C HIS A 11 5.38 9.43 14.65
N GLN A 12 6.66 9.24 14.31
CA GLN A 12 7.15 8.01 13.70
C GLN A 12 6.84 6.77 14.56
N SER A 13 7.17 6.80 15.84
CA SER A 13 6.91 5.67 16.74
C SER A 13 5.41 5.35 16.87
N LEU A 14 4.57 6.38 16.94
CA LEU A 14 3.11 6.22 17.00
C LEU A 14 2.59 5.57 15.71
N TRP A 15 3.08 6.02 14.56
CA TRP A 15 2.74 5.50 13.24
C TRP A 15 3.17 4.04 13.06
N ASP A 16 4.46 3.76 13.28
CA ASP A 16 5.03 2.42 13.07
C ASP A 16 4.53 1.38 14.07
N ASN A 17 4.04 1.80 15.25
CA ASN A 17 3.32 0.93 16.17
C ASN A 17 1.87 0.67 15.73
N PHE A 18 1.22 1.61 15.07
CA PHE A 18 -0.16 1.47 14.61
C PHE A 18 -0.29 0.53 13.40
N VAL A 19 0.59 0.67 12.40
CA VAL A 19 0.52 -0.05 11.12
C VAL A 19 0.48 -1.58 11.29
N PRO A 20 1.37 -2.23 12.07
CA PRO A 20 1.35 -3.68 12.23
C PRO A 20 0.11 -4.23 12.94
N GLN A 21 -0.59 -3.38 13.71
CA GLN A 21 -1.81 -3.76 14.45
C GLN A 21 -3.10 -3.50 13.64
N ALA A 22 -2.98 -2.85 12.51
CA ALA A 22 -4.11 -2.48 11.67
C ALA A 22 -4.62 -3.66 10.83
N ASN A 23 -5.83 -3.51 10.28
CA ASN A 23 -6.45 -4.51 9.41
C ASN A 23 -5.71 -4.71 8.10
N ASN A 24 -5.27 -3.62 7.48
CA ASN A 24 -4.70 -3.55 6.14
C ASN A 24 -3.29 -2.94 6.11
N GLY A 25 -2.63 -2.88 7.28
CA GLY A 25 -1.25 -2.41 7.38
C GLY A 25 -0.27 -3.37 6.70
N THR A 26 0.64 -2.84 5.90
CA THR A 26 1.70 -3.60 5.21
C THR A 26 3.04 -2.90 5.37
N LEU A 27 4.12 -3.55 4.93
CA LEU A 27 5.45 -2.95 4.82
C LEU A 27 5.42 -1.58 4.13
N PHE A 28 4.63 -1.44 3.07
CA PHE A 28 4.52 -0.21 2.27
C PHE A 28 3.94 0.99 3.02
N HIS A 29 3.35 0.78 4.19
CA HIS A 29 2.79 1.84 5.03
C HIS A 29 3.72 2.24 6.19
N LEU A 30 4.82 1.52 6.44
CA LEU A 30 5.76 1.83 7.51
C LEU A 30 6.63 3.05 7.15
N ARG A 31 6.88 3.92 8.13
CA ARG A 31 7.79 5.07 7.96
C ARG A 31 9.22 4.61 7.67
N SER A 32 9.65 3.53 8.32
CA SER A 32 10.94 2.89 8.06
C SER A 32 11.11 2.41 6.62
N PHE A 33 10.02 1.99 5.95
CA PHE A 33 10.04 1.68 4.52
C PHE A 33 10.03 2.95 3.67
N LEU A 34 9.16 3.91 3.96
CA LEU A 34 9.02 5.14 3.17
C LEU A 34 10.30 6.00 3.21
N SER A 35 11.05 5.93 4.30
CA SER A 35 12.32 6.68 4.48
C SER A 35 13.52 6.11 3.71
N TYR A 36 13.38 4.96 3.00
CA TYR A 36 14.50 4.45 2.17
C TYR A 36 14.77 5.29 0.92
N HIS A 37 13.80 6.09 0.50
CA HIS A 37 13.98 7.00 -0.61
C HIS A 37 14.92 8.16 -0.25
N PRO A 38 15.68 8.71 -1.20
CA PRO A 38 16.40 9.96 -0.99
C PRO A 38 15.49 11.03 -0.37
N TYR A 39 16.04 11.81 0.56
CA TYR A 39 15.29 12.76 1.38
C TYR A 39 14.47 13.78 0.56
N ASP A 40 14.98 14.18 -0.58
CA ASP A 40 14.42 15.21 -1.47
C ASP A 40 13.53 14.65 -2.59
N ARG A 41 13.39 13.32 -2.66
CA ARG A 41 12.65 12.69 -3.76
C ARG A 41 11.15 12.96 -3.74
N PHE A 42 10.55 13.05 -2.55
CA PHE A 42 9.12 13.26 -2.37
C PHE A 42 8.84 14.32 -1.31
N LEU A 43 7.94 15.24 -1.60
CA LEU A 43 7.41 16.16 -0.61
C LEU A 43 6.37 15.42 0.25
N ASP A 44 6.81 14.82 1.35
CA ASP A 44 5.95 14.04 2.25
C ASP A 44 4.78 14.88 2.77
N HIS A 45 3.59 14.37 2.56
CA HIS A 45 2.33 14.93 3.08
C HIS A 45 1.46 13.84 3.72
N SER A 46 2.13 12.91 4.40
CA SER A 46 1.43 11.84 5.14
C SER A 46 0.57 12.40 6.26
N LEU A 47 -0.54 11.73 6.54
CA LEU A 47 -1.56 12.21 7.45
C LEU A 47 -1.82 11.24 8.60
N LEU A 48 -2.05 11.80 9.78
CA LEU A 48 -2.63 11.10 10.92
C LEU A 48 -4.09 11.54 11.07
N VAL A 49 -4.94 10.59 11.42
CA VAL A 49 -6.36 10.83 11.66
C VAL A 49 -6.71 10.38 13.06
N ASN A 50 -7.18 11.31 13.88
CA ASN A 50 -7.65 11.04 15.23
C ASN A 50 -9.18 11.04 15.30
N LYS A 51 -9.73 10.15 16.13
CA LYS A 51 -11.12 10.13 16.55
C LYS A 51 -11.16 10.15 18.08
N LYS A 52 -11.84 11.15 18.68
CA LYS A 52 -11.86 11.33 20.15
C LYS A 52 -10.43 11.32 20.76
N ASP A 53 -9.54 12.11 20.15
CA ASP A 53 -8.13 12.31 20.52
C ASP A 53 -7.26 11.03 20.55
N LYS A 54 -7.73 9.93 19.96
CA LYS A 54 -6.97 8.69 19.78
C LYS A 54 -6.68 8.47 18.30
N LEU A 55 -5.49 7.96 17.97
CA LEU A 55 -5.13 7.60 16.61
C LEU A 55 -6.10 6.53 16.08
N PHE A 56 -6.75 6.87 14.98
CA PHE A 56 -7.77 6.05 14.34
C PHE A 56 -7.29 5.47 13.02
N SER A 57 -6.55 6.26 12.24
CA SER A 57 -6.03 5.86 10.93
C SER A 57 -4.78 6.66 10.60
N VAL A 58 -3.95 6.11 9.71
CA VAL A 58 -2.85 6.82 9.06
C VAL A 58 -3.00 6.73 7.55
N PHE A 59 -2.47 7.72 6.84
CA PHE A 59 -2.56 7.81 5.38
C PHE A 59 -1.20 8.26 4.84
N PRO A 60 -0.36 7.35 4.32
CA PRO A 60 0.89 7.72 3.68
C PRO A 60 0.60 8.48 2.40
N ALA A 61 1.18 9.67 2.26
CA ALA A 61 0.96 10.51 1.09
C ALA A 61 2.16 11.41 0.82
N ALA A 62 2.24 11.89 -0.42
CA ALA A 62 3.13 12.94 -0.83
C ALA A 62 2.40 13.92 -1.77
N GLU A 63 2.93 15.12 -1.87
CA GLU A 63 2.49 16.09 -2.87
C GLU A 63 3.16 15.76 -4.21
N GLN A 64 2.40 15.83 -5.28
CA GLN A 64 2.93 15.64 -6.63
C GLN A 64 2.25 16.59 -7.60
N GLU A 65 3.04 17.23 -8.45
CA GLU A 65 2.53 17.96 -9.60
C GLU A 65 2.32 16.98 -10.77
N ILE A 66 1.13 17.02 -11.36
CA ILE A 66 0.73 16.18 -12.48
C ILE A 66 0.01 17.07 -13.49
N ASP A 67 0.58 17.24 -14.66
CA ASP A 67 0.02 18.09 -15.73
C ASP A 67 -0.31 19.53 -15.26
N GLY A 68 0.59 20.11 -14.46
CA GLY A 68 0.44 21.46 -13.89
C GLY A 68 -0.56 21.58 -12.74
N ASN A 69 -1.13 20.46 -12.26
CA ASN A 69 -2.05 20.43 -11.14
C ASN A 69 -1.40 19.78 -9.91
N ARG A 70 -1.74 20.25 -8.73
CA ARG A 70 -1.19 19.78 -7.45
C ARG A 70 -2.05 18.69 -6.85
N TYR A 71 -1.51 17.50 -6.74
CA TYR A 71 -2.21 16.33 -6.23
C TYR A 71 -1.67 15.88 -4.86
N LEU A 72 -2.60 15.41 -4.01
CA LEU A 72 -2.25 14.59 -2.86
C LEU A 72 -2.27 13.13 -3.31
N VAL A 73 -1.09 12.48 -3.37
CA VAL A 73 -0.94 11.12 -3.88
C VAL A 73 -0.64 10.17 -2.74
N SER A 74 -1.38 9.05 -2.63
CA SER A 74 -1.08 8.03 -1.63
C SER A 74 0.20 7.29 -2.01
N HIS A 75 1.22 7.64 -1.44
CA HIS A 75 2.66 7.73 -1.55
C HIS A 75 3.26 7.18 -2.86
N PRO A 76 3.75 8.05 -3.76
CA PRO A 76 4.23 7.66 -5.09
C PRO A 76 5.48 6.76 -5.06
N GLY A 77 6.21 6.70 -3.94
CA GLY A 77 7.34 5.79 -3.73
C GLY A 77 6.95 4.42 -3.18
N SER A 78 5.66 4.06 -3.19
CA SER A 78 5.16 2.82 -2.62
C SER A 78 4.25 2.09 -3.60
N SER A 79 4.27 0.75 -3.56
CA SER A 79 3.40 -0.07 -4.43
C SER A 79 1.92 0.04 -4.08
N VAL A 80 1.60 0.32 -2.83
CA VAL A 80 0.24 0.53 -2.34
C VAL A 80 0.24 1.61 -1.25
N GLY A 81 -0.90 2.23 -1.05
CA GLY A 81 -1.09 3.25 -0.03
C GLY A 81 -2.50 3.22 0.54
N SER A 82 -3.19 4.36 0.56
CA SER A 82 -4.54 4.52 1.13
C SER A 82 -4.55 4.60 2.66
N PHE A 83 -5.73 4.66 3.24
CA PHE A 83 -5.89 4.63 4.68
C PHE A 83 -5.51 3.28 5.28
N VAL A 84 -4.71 3.30 6.32
CA VAL A 84 -4.48 2.15 7.20
C VAL A 84 -5.49 2.22 8.33
N VAL A 85 -6.32 1.19 8.48
CA VAL A 85 -7.49 1.20 9.37
C VAL A 85 -7.53 -0.05 10.26
N LYS A 86 -8.21 0.05 11.39
CA LYS A 86 -8.40 -1.08 12.31
C LYS A 86 -9.43 -2.07 11.78
N GLU A 87 -9.40 -3.31 12.28
CA GLU A 87 -10.33 -4.39 11.90
C GLU A 87 -11.82 -4.06 12.17
N ASN A 88 -12.08 -3.26 13.20
CA ASN A 88 -13.42 -2.86 13.60
C ASN A 88 -13.91 -1.57 12.94
N LEU A 89 -13.33 -1.19 11.80
CA LEU A 89 -13.83 -0.06 11.02
C LEU A 89 -15.32 -0.25 10.70
N SER A 90 -16.14 0.76 11.00
CA SER A 90 -17.54 0.79 10.57
C SER A 90 -17.68 1.42 9.17
N ILE A 91 -18.76 1.08 8.45
CA ILE A 91 -19.04 1.71 7.15
C ILE A 91 -19.25 3.22 7.29
N ALA A 92 -19.89 3.68 8.37
CA ALA A 92 -20.08 5.11 8.63
C ALA A 92 -18.73 5.82 8.82
N ASP A 93 -17.83 5.23 9.62
CA ASP A 93 -16.49 5.79 9.83
C ASP A 93 -15.66 5.80 8.55
N SER A 94 -15.77 4.78 7.71
CA SER A 94 -15.04 4.76 6.42
C SER A 94 -15.51 5.86 5.46
N ILE A 95 -16.83 6.13 5.41
CA ILE A 95 -17.38 7.22 4.62
C ILE A 95 -16.90 8.57 5.17
N ASP A 96 -16.92 8.75 6.49
CA ASP A 96 -16.51 9.99 7.13
C ASP A 96 -14.98 10.23 7.02
N LEU A 97 -14.15 9.17 7.02
CA LEU A 97 -12.72 9.27 6.73
C LEU A 97 -12.47 9.88 5.33
N VAL A 98 -13.16 9.36 4.31
CA VAL A 98 -13.01 9.85 2.94
C VAL A 98 -13.51 11.29 2.80
N LYS A 99 -14.66 11.64 3.41
CA LYS A 99 -15.14 13.03 3.46
C LYS A 99 -14.13 13.96 4.15
N GLY A 100 -13.55 13.49 5.25
CA GLY A 100 -12.51 14.25 5.96
C GLY A 100 -11.29 14.51 5.08
N LEU A 101 -10.81 13.51 4.35
CA LEU A 101 -9.70 13.64 3.41
C LEU A 101 -10.01 14.65 2.30
N ILE A 102 -11.20 14.60 1.71
CA ILE A 102 -11.64 15.55 0.68
C ILE A 102 -11.66 16.97 1.24
N SER A 103 -12.25 17.15 2.43
CA SER A 103 -12.30 18.46 3.08
C SER A 103 -10.93 19.01 3.43
N TYR A 104 -10.02 18.13 3.88
CA TYR A 104 -8.62 18.46 4.17
C TYR A 104 -7.89 18.92 2.91
N SER A 105 -8.01 18.12 1.82
CA SER A 105 -7.39 18.40 0.52
C SER A 105 -7.87 19.72 -0.07
N LYS A 106 -9.18 19.97 -0.08
CA LYS A 106 -9.77 21.21 -0.59
C LYS A 106 -9.30 22.45 0.18
N ARG A 107 -9.19 22.35 1.51
CA ARG A 107 -8.70 23.47 2.36
C ARG A 107 -7.26 23.84 2.05
N LEU A 108 -6.45 22.89 1.58
CA LEU A 108 -5.05 23.10 1.21
C LEU A 108 -4.86 23.30 -0.31
N GLU A 109 -5.97 23.51 -1.04
CA GLU A 109 -5.97 23.82 -2.46
C GLU A 109 -5.28 22.77 -3.33
N PHE A 110 -5.47 21.49 -2.98
CA PHE A 110 -5.12 20.40 -3.89
C PHE A 110 -6.18 20.26 -4.99
N ASP A 111 -5.75 20.16 -6.24
CA ASP A 111 -6.61 19.96 -7.40
C ASP A 111 -7.23 18.57 -7.44
N GLY A 112 -6.54 17.57 -6.85
CA GLY A 112 -7.03 16.22 -6.79
C GLY A 112 -6.35 15.33 -5.76
N ILE A 113 -6.92 14.13 -5.59
CA ILE A 113 -6.39 13.08 -4.72
C ILE A 113 -6.24 11.83 -5.57
N ARG A 114 -5.04 11.25 -5.60
CA ARG A 114 -4.77 9.97 -6.28
C ARG A 114 -4.39 8.91 -5.26
N ILE A 115 -5.06 7.75 -5.31
CA ILE A 115 -4.91 6.71 -4.30
C ILE A 115 -4.63 5.37 -5.00
N THR A 116 -3.62 4.64 -4.52
CA THR A 116 -3.34 3.26 -4.92
C THR A 116 -3.80 2.34 -3.81
N LEU A 117 -4.92 1.64 -4.03
CA LEU A 117 -5.48 0.74 -3.03
C LEU A 117 -4.63 -0.52 -2.88
N PRO A 118 -4.40 -1.01 -1.65
CA PRO A 118 -3.82 -2.32 -1.44
C PRO A 118 -4.80 -3.43 -1.88
N PRO A 119 -4.31 -4.56 -2.42
CA PRO A 119 -5.15 -5.72 -2.67
C PRO A 119 -5.88 -6.18 -1.40
N ASN A 120 -7.14 -6.55 -1.51
CA ASN A 120 -7.98 -6.97 -0.38
C ASN A 120 -7.39 -8.18 0.39
N LEU A 121 -6.57 -8.99 -0.27
CA LEU A 121 -5.91 -10.15 0.37
C LEU A 121 -4.96 -9.78 1.51
N TYR A 122 -4.51 -8.52 1.59
CA TYR A 122 -3.65 -8.06 2.68
C TYR A 122 -4.44 -7.68 3.94
N GLN A 123 -5.76 -7.69 3.87
CA GLN A 123 -6.61 -7.43 5.03
C GLN A 123 -6.70 -8.68 5.92
N ARG A 124 -6.61 -8.49 7.23
CA ARG A 124 -6.86 -9.55 8.22
C ARG A 124 -8.33 -9.95 8.23
N ARG A 125 -9.20 -8.95 8.25
CA ARG A 125 -10.64 -9.09 8.08
C ARG A 125 -11.03 -8.49 6.74
N LEU A 126 -11.50 -9.31 5.81
CA LEU A 126 -11.91 -8.89 4.48
C LEU A 126 -13.06 -7.89 4.54
N SER A 127 -12.93 -6.77 3.87
CA SER A 127 -13.97 -5.77 3.72
C SER A 127 -13.69 -4.89 2.50
N ASN A 128 -14.74 -4.40 1.87
CA ASN A 128 -14.66 -3.42 0.78
C ASN A 128 -15.10 -2.01 1.23
N TYR A 129 -15.13 -1.74 2.53
CA TYR A 129 -15.66 -0.48 3.08
C TYR A 129 -14.92 0.75 2.55
N MET A 130 -13.59 0.68 2.44
CA MET A 130 -12.81 1.81 1.92
C MET A 130 -13.07 2.02 0.43
N ASP A 131 -13.08 0.94 -0.38
CA ASP A 131 -13.39 1.00 -1.80
C ASP A 131 -14.78 1.60 -2.05
N PHE A 132 -15.80 1.08 -1.37
CA PHE A 132 -17.14 1.62 -1.40
C PHE A 132 -17.18 3.10 -1.00
N SER A 133 -16.46 3.49 0.05
CA SER A 133 -16.47 4.86 0.57
C SER A 133 -15.82 5.85 -0.39
N PHE A 134 -14.77 5.46 -1.10
CA PHE A 134 -14.20 6.27 -2.16
C PHE A 134 -15.18 6.46 -3.30
N LEU A 135 -15.79 5.39 -3.83
CA LEU A 135 -16.78 5.48 -4.91
C LEU A 135 -18.00 6.32 -4.52
N LYS A 136 -18.50 6.13 -3.29
CA LYS A 136 -19.63 6.92 -2.75
C LYS A 136 -19.31 8.42 -2.66
N ASN A 137 -18.04 8.79 -2.54
CA ASN A 137 -17.59 10.18 -2.48
C ASN A 137 -16.97 10.66 -3.82
N ASN A 138 -17.46 10.11 -4.94
CA ASN A 138 -17.13 10.51 -6.31
C ASN A 138 -15.67 10.28 -6.73
N PHE A 139 -14.97 9.34 -6.11
CA PHE A 139 -13.73 8.83 -6.69
C PHE A 139 -14.08 7.88 -7.83
N ASN A 140 -13.24 7.89 -8.86
CA ASN A 140 -13.32 6.98 -10.00
C ASN A 140 -12.04 6.16 -10.14
N TYR A 141 -12.16 4.96 -10.72
CA TYR A 141 -10.98 4.17 -11.05
C TYR A 141 -10.24 4.80 -12.22
N LEU A 142 -9.01 5.23 -11.98
CA LEU A 142 -8.08 5.64 -13.02
C LEU A 142 -7.50 4.42 -13.75
N LYS A 143 -7.23 3.34 -12.99
CA LYS A 143 -6.66 2.08 -13.49
C LYS A 143 -7.14 0.92 -12.63
N ARG A 144 -7.43 -0.22 -13.25
CA ARG A 144 -7.67 -1.51 -12.58
C ARG A 144 -6.80 -2.57 -13.24
N GLU A 145 -6.14 -3.36 -12.42
CA GLU A 145 -5.30 -4.46 -12.87
C GLU A 145 -5.79 -5.78 -12.28
N VAL A 146 -5.57 -6.85 -13.02
CA VAL A 146 -5.90 -8.21 -12.57
C VAL A 146 -4.67 -8.80 -11.89
N THR A 147 -4.84 -9.30 -10.69
CA THR A 147 -3.79 -10.00 -9.93
C THR A 147 -4.18 -11.46 -9.74
N SER A 148 -3.25 -12.34 -10.04
CA SER A 148 -3.37 -13.77 -9.75
C SER A 148 -2.63 -14.11 -8.46
N ILE A 149 -3.27 -14.88 -7.59
CA ILE A 149 -2.75 -15.24 -6.28
C ILE A 149 -2.62 -16.75 -6.18
N LEU A 150 -1.48 -17.22 -5.72
CA LEU A 150 -1.26 -18.61 -5.36
C LEU A 150 -1.13 -18.71 -3.84
N TYR A 151 -2.14 -19.28 -3.20
CA TYR A 151 -2.03 -19.65 -1.79
C TYR A 151 -1.13 -20.87 -1.65
N LEU A 152 -0.04 -20.71 -0.89
CA LEU A 152 0.88 -21.81 -0.60
C LEU A 152 0.21 -22.80 0.35
N GLU A 153 0.41 -24.09 0.07
CA GLU A 153 -0.06 -25.17 0.92
C GLU A 153 0.96 -25.55 1.99
N LYS A 154 0.57 -26.47 2.88
CA LYS A 154 1.45 -26.96 3.95
C LYS A 154 2.67 -27.71 3.43
N SER A 155 2.60 -28.28 2.22
CA SER A 155 3.73 -28.94 1.57
C SER A 155 3.96 -28.39 0.15
N LEU A 156 5.19 -28.57 -0.33
CA LEU A 156 5.57 -28.19 -1.70
C LEU A 156 4.79 -29.00 -2.73
N GLU A 157 4.58 -30.29 -2.47
CA GLU A 157 3.87 -31.20 -3.36
C GLU A 157 2.43 -30.74 -3.58
N LEU A 158 1.72 -30.39 -2.50
CA LEU A 158 0.36 -29.86 -2.58
C LEU A 158 0.31 -28.52 -3.31
N THR A 159 1.31 -27.69 -3.12
CA THR A 159 1.41 -26.40 -3.84
C THR A 159 1.64 -26.64 -5.35
N ILE A 160 2.52 -27.57 -5.72
CA ILE A 160 2.81 -27.91 -7.12
C ILE A 160 1.58 -28.51 -7.83
N GLN A 161 0.72 -29.24 -7.13
CA GLN A 161 -0.52 -29.76 -7.69
C GLN A 161 -1.47 -28.68 -8.21
N LYS A 162 -1.35 -27.46 -7.71
CA LYS A 162 -2.12 -26.29 -8.20
C LYS A 162 -1.57 -25.70 -9.50
N PHE A 163 -0.38 -26.10 -9.91
CA PHE A 163 0.25 -25.56 -11.11
C PHE A 163 -0.32 -26.18 -12.38
N ARG A 164 -0.39 -25.41 -13.43
CA ARG A 164 -0.71 -25.94 -14.75
C ARG A 164 0.34 -26.99 -15.16
N PRO A 165 -0.05 -28.07 -15.86
CA PRO A 165 0.90 -29.11 -16.29
C PRO A 165 2.10 -28.58 -17.09
N SER A 166 1.91 -27.49 -17.85
CA SER A 166 2.99 -26.82 -18.57
C SER A 166 4.05 -26.25 -17.63
N HIS A 167 3.64 -25.63 -16.52
CA HIS A 167 4.57 -25.07 -15.52
C HIS A 167 5.35 -26.17 -14.81
N VAL A 168 4.69 -27.28 -14.47
CA VAL A 168 5.36 -28.46 -13.85
C VAL A 168 6.45 -29.00 -14.79
N ARG A 169 6.14 -29.14 -16.09
CA ARG A 169 7.12 -29.57 -17.10
C ARG A 169 8.30 -28.59 -17.23
N SER A 170 8.01 -27.26 -17.20
CA SER A 170 9.07 -26.25 -17.27
C SER A 170 9.98 -26.29 -16.06
N ILE A 171 9.44 -26.50 -14.86
CA ILE A 171 10.22 -26.65 -13.61
C ILE A 171 11.14 -27.89 -13.71
N LYS A 172 10.59 -29.03 -14.17
CA LYS A 172 11.38 -30.25 -14.37
C LYS A 172 12.55 -30.02 -15.33
N LYS A 173 12.26 -29.43 -16.50
CA LYS A 173 13.28 -29.09 -17.51
C LYS A 173 14.36 -28.13 -16.97
N ALA A 174 13.98 -27.15 -16.16
CA ALA A 174 14.93 -26.22 -15.56
C ALA A 174 15.88 -26.94 -14.58
N ARG A 175 15.35 -27.84 -13.75
CA ARG A 175 16.15 -28.67 -12.83
C ARG A 175 17.10 -29.61 -13.59
N GLU A 176 16.65 -30.28 -14.65
CA GLU A 176 17.48 -31.13 -15.50
C GLU A 176 18.61 -30.35 -16.18
N LYS A 177 18.44 -29.05 -16.41
CA LYS A 177 19.48 -28.15 -16.92
C LYS A 177 20.38 -27.55 -15.85
N GLY A 178 20.27 -28.00 -14.59
CA GLY A 178 21.09 -27.51 -13.50
C GLY A 178 20.72 -26.11 -12.97
N VAL A 179 19.52 -25.61 -13.28
CA VAL A 179 19.05 -24.31 -12.72
C VAL A 179 18.76 -24.50 -11.23
N GLU A 180 19.45 -23.75 -10.41
CA GLU A 180 19.27 -23.72 -8.97
C GLU A 180 18.78 -22.36 -8.49
N VAL A 181 17.94 -22.35 -7.45
CA VAL A 181 17.50 -21.15 -6.75
C VAL A 181 18.13 -21.13 -5.36
N ARG A 182 18.92 -20.09 -5.09
CA ARG A 182 19.63 -19.93 -3.81
C ARG A 182 19.31 -18.57 -3.21
N LYS A 183 19.22 -18.51 -1.87
CA LYS A 183 19.18 -17.25 -1.16
C LYS A 183 20.59 -16.62 -1.21
N SER A 184 20.66 -15.39 -1.69
CA SER A 184 21.94 -14.66 -1.81
C SER A 184 21.85 -13.30 -1.12
N LYS A 185 23.03 -12.79 -0.68
CA LYS A 185 23.24 -11.42 -0.23
C LYS A 185 24.08 -10.62 -1.24
N ASP A 186 24.36 -11.17 -2.41
CA ASP A 186 25.08 -10.51 -3.47
C ASP A 186 24.17 -9.49 -4.20
N PHE A 187 23.97 -8.36 -3.52
CA PHE A 187 23.17 -7.26 -4.08
C PHE A 187 23.87 -6.57 -5.24
N HIS A 188 25.20 -6.63 -5.30
CA HIS A 188 25.96 -6.00 -6.40
C HIS A 188 25.67 -6.69 -7.74
N SER A 189 25.78 -8.02 -7.80
CA SER A 189 25.43 -8.78 -9.00
C SER A 189 23.96 -8.61 -9.39
N PHE A 190 23.07 -8.56 -8.40
CA PHE A 190 21.66 -8.29 -8.64
C PHE A 190 21.44 -6.91 -9.29
N PHE A 191 22.10 -5.87 -8.77
CA PHE A 191 21.99 -4.51 -9.30
C PHE A 191 22.52 -4.41 -10.73
N ASN A 192 23.68 -5.03 -11.01
CA ASN A 192 24.26 -5.09 -12.36
C ASN A 192 23.32 -5.77 -13.39
N ILE A 193 22.54 -6.77 -12.95
CA ILE A 193 21.54 -7.41 -13.80
C ILE A 193 20.38 -6.44 -14.10
N LEU A 194 19.92 -5.69 -13.09
CA LEU A 194 18.84 -4.71 -13.27
C LEU A 194 19.22 -3.56 -14.20
N GLU A 195 20.48 -3.08 -14.13
CA GLU A 195 20.99 -2.01 -14.99
C GLU A 195 21.08 -2.39 -16.47
N ARG A 196 21.17 -3.69 -16.77
CA ARG A 196 21.28 -4.21 -18.14
C ARG A 196 19.92 -4.48 -18.81
N ASN A 197 18.82 -4.43 -18.05
CA ASN A 197 17.46 -4.68 -18.52
C ASN A 197 16.65 -3.39 -18.64
#